data_9fd21f03e3c96756c8fd6a57067f9303
#
_entry.id   9fd21f03e3c96756c8fd6a57067f9303
#
_cell.length_a   1.000
_cell.length_b   1.000
_cell.length_c   1.000
_cell.angle_alpha   90.00
_cell.angle_beta   90.00
_cell.angle_gamma   90.00
#
_symmetry.space_group_name_H-M   'P 1'
#
loop_
_entity.id
_entity.type
_entity.pdbx_description
1 polymer ?
#
loop_
_entity_poly.entity_id
_entity_poly.type
_entity_poly.pdbx_seq_one_letter_code
_entity_poly.pdbx_strand_id
1 'polypeptide(L)'
;MANALRGTKYKNGKVKTPGICALLGLKPFTPHDLRRTSATLAGDLGFDDAMIAKCLDHAVSKKGEAIVPSVTGKVYNHSKRMKEKRAVLDGVAAELRRIIGGTYLKAPGDKQRLAA
;
A
#
# COMPACT_ATOMS: atom_id res chain seq x y z
N MET A 1 -5.85 9.47 -10.58
CA MET A 1 -5.58 8.02 -10.61
C MET A 1 -6.82 7.16 -10.83
N ALA A 2 -7.94 7.40 -10.15
CA ALA A 2 -9.17 6.61 -10.35
C ALA A 2 -9.66 6.58 -11.81
N ASN A 3 -9.56 7.68 -12.54
CA ASN A 3 -9.94 7.74 -13.96
C ASN A 3 -9.00 6.94 -14.86
N ALA A 4 -7.73 6.82 -14.52
CA ALA A 4 -6.80 5.97 -15.27
C ALA A 4 -7.15 4.48 -15.15
N LEU A 5 -7.61 4.05 -13.99
CA LEU A 5 -8.00 2.67 -13.74
C LEU A 5 -9.34 2.31 -14.37
N ARG A 6 -10.35 3.19 -14.23
CA ARG A 6 -11.72 2.95 -14.69
C ARG A 6 -11.98 3.39 -16.11
N GLY A 7 -11.17 4.32 -16.63
CA GLY A 7 -11.44 5.04 -17.86
C GLY A 7 -12.45 6.17 -17.68
N THR A 8 -12.71 6.87 -18.76
CA THR A 8 -13.68 7.99 -18.80
C THR A 8 -14.75 7.72 -19.85
N LYS A 9 -15.95 8.26 -19.60
CA LYS A 9 -17.09 8.14 -20.51
C LYS A 9 -17.60 9.52 -20.90
N TYR A 10 -18.18 9.62 -22.08
CA TYR A 10 -18.98 10.78 -22.48
C TYR A 10 -20.31 10.80 -21.72
N LYS A 11 -21.01 11.94 -21.73
CA LYS A 11 -22.35 12.08 -21.12
C LYS A 11 -23.39 11.09 -21.71
N ASN A 12 -23.19 10.64 -22.94
CA ASN A 12 -24.04 9.64 -23.63
C ASN A 12 -23.67 8.19 -23.28
N GLY A 13 -22.78 7.95 -22.31
CA GLY A 13 -22.38 6.62 -21.87
C GLY A 13 -21.29 5.94 -22.71
N LYS A 14 -20.95 6.48 -23.89
CA LYS A 14 -19.87 5.94 -24.71
C LYS A 14 -18.51 6.10 -24.03
N VAL A 15 -17.64 5.12 -24.18
CA VAL A 15 -16.27 5.16 -23.63
C VAL A 15 -15.46 6.22 -24.37
N LYS A 16 -14.96 7.21 -23.61
CA LYS A 16 -14.05 8.24 -24.13
C LYS A 16 -12.61 7.74 -24.12
N THR A 17 -12.19 7.22 -22.97
CA THR A 17 -10.85 6.66 -22.79
C THR A 17 -11.01 5.36 -22.02
N PRO A 18 -10.52 4.21 -22.53
CA PRO A 18 -10.57 2.96 -21.79
C PRO A 18 -9.69 3.02 -20.55
N GLY A 19 -10.12 2.38 -19.47
CA GLY A 19 -9.33 2.27 -18.26
C GLY A 19 -8.32 1.13 -18.34
N ILE A 20 -7.30 1.18 -17.51
CA ILE A 20 -6.27 0.13 -17.42
C ILE A 20 -6.90 -1.22 -17.07
N CYS A 21 -7.91 -1.25 -16.19
CA CYS A 21 -8.61 -2.49 -15.85
C CYS A 21 -9.25 -3.16 -17.06
N ALA A 22 -9.92 -2.37 -17.93
CA ALA A 22 -10.53 -2.89 -19.15
C ALA A 22 -9.48 -3.37 -20.17
N LEU A 23 -8.39 -2.63 -20.34
CA LEU A 23 -7.30 -3.00 -21.24
C LEU A 23 -6.61 -4.31 -20.83
N LEU A 24 -6.51 -4.58 -19.53
CA LEU A 24 -5.89 -5.79 -18.99
C LEU A 24 -6.89 -6.93 -18.73
N GLY A 25 -8.18 -6.74 -19.03
CA GLY A 25 -9.22 -7.74 -18.74
C GLY A 25 -9.45 -8.00 -17.25
N LEU A 26 -9.13 -7.03 -16.40
CA LEU A 26 -9.28 -7.13 -14.95
C LEU A 26 -10.63 -6.57 -14.50
N LYS A 27 -11.14 -7.12 -13.40
CA LYS A 27 -12.29 -6.51 -12.72
C LYS A 27 -11.93 -5.09 -12.27
N PRO A 28 -12.87 -4.12 -12.35
CA PRO A 28 -12.61 -2.76 -11.90
C PRO A 28 -12.19 -2.74 -10.42
N PHE A 29 -11.11 -2.03 -10.13
CA PHE A 29 -10.63 -1.77 -8.78
C PHE A 29 -10.26 -0.30 -8.62
N THR A 30 -10.09 0.13 -7.40
CA THR A 30 -9.77 1.51 -7.05
C THR A 30 -8.39 1.61 -6.43
N PRO A 31 -7.75 2.80 -6.41
CA PRO A 31 -6.52 3.01 -5.65
C PRO A 31 -6.68 2.67 -4.16
N HIS A 32 -7.88 2.87 -3.61
CA HIS A 32 -8.19 2.52 -2.23
C HIS A 32 -8.16 1.01 -1.99
N ASP A 33 -8.59 0.21 -2.96
CA ASP A 33 -8.50 -1.25 -2.88
C ASP A 33 -7.04 -1.72 -2.83
N LEU A 34 -6.15 -1.09 -3.59
CA LEU A 34 -4.70 -1.37 -3.53
C LEU A 34 -4.13 -1.05 -2.14
N ARG A 35 -4.55 0.07 -1.57
CA ARG A 35 -4.14 0.47 -0.22
C ARG A 35 -4.61 -0.53 0.84
N ARG A 36 -5.84 -1.00 0.74
CA ARG A 36 -6.39 -2.03 1.64
C ARG A 36 -5.66 -3.36 1.48
N THR A 37 -5.40 -3.77 0.26
CA THR A 37 -4.65 -5.01 -0.02
C THR A 37 -3.25 -4.97 0.60
N SER A 38 -2.54 -3.87 0.46
CA SER A 38 -1.22 -3.69 1.07
C SER A 38 -1.27 -3.76 2.61
N ALA A 39 -2.30 -3.17 3.21
CA ALA A 39 -2.51 -3.23 4.66
C ALA A 39 -2.80 -4.66 5.13
N THR A 40 -3.68 -5.37 4.43
CA THR A 40 -4.01 -6.77 4.73
C THR A 40 -2.78 -7.66 4.62
N LEU A 41 -2.01 -7.49 3.55
CA LEU A 41 -0.78 -8.27 3.34
C LEU A 41 0.24 -8.02 4.46
N ALA A 42 0.40 -6.78 4.89
CA ALA A 42 1.26 -6.45 6.03
C ALA A 42 0.77 -7.10 7.33
N GLY A 43 -0.55 -7.13 7.57
CA GLY A 43 -1.15 -7.83 8.70
C GLY A 43 -0.91 -9.34 8.66
N ASP A 44 -1.07 -9.96 7.49
CA ASP A 44 -0.81 -11.38 7.28
C ASP A 44 0.68 -11.75 7.50
N LEU A 45 1.58 -10.83 7.26
CA LEU A 45 3.01 -10.96 7.55
C LEU A 45 3.34 -10.78 9.04
N GLY A 46 2.36 -10.45 9.88
CA GLY A 46 2.52 -10.33 11.32
C GLY A 46 2.97 -8.95 11.81
N PHE A 47 2.90 -7.91 10.97
CA PHE A 47 3.17 -6.56 11.42
C PHE A 47 2.02 -6.01 12.28
N ASP A 48 2.38 -5.25 13.31
CA ASP A 48 1.44 -4.64 14.22
C ASP A 48 0.60 -3.54 13.55
N ASP A 49 -0.67 -3.47 13.89
CA ASP A 49 -1.62 -2.50 13.33
C ASP A 49 -1.16 -1.04 13.49
N ALA A 50 -0.49 -0.73 14.60
CA ALA A 50 0.06 0.60 14.82
C ALA A 50 1.17 0.95 13.82
N MET A 51 1.99 -0.02 13.42
CA MET A 51 3.03 0.15 12.41
C MET A 51 2.42 0.33 11.02
N ILE A 52 1.41 -0.47 10.69
CA ILE A 52 0.67 -0.40 9.43
C ILE A 52 -0.04 0.96 9.32
N ALA A 53 -0.74 1.39 10.36
CA ALA A 53 -1.41 2.69 10.40
C ALA A 53 -0.43 3.86 10.19
N LYS A 54 0.77 3.77 10.75
CA LYS A 54 1.83 4.77 10.54
C LYS A 54 2.34 4.79 9.08
N CYS A 55 2.43 3.64 8.43
CA CYS A 55 2.78 3.58 7.00
C CYS A 55 1.71 4.21 6.12
N LEU A 56 0.44 4.03 6.49
CA LEU A 56 -0.70 4.56 5.75
C LEU A 56 -1.01 6.03 6.08
N ASP A 57 -0.28 6.61 7.01
CA ASP A 57 -0.52 7.97 7.52
C ASP A 57 -1.98 8.17 7.97
N HIS A 58 -2.54 7.11 8.59
CA HIS A 58 -3.87 7.20 9.18
C HIS A 58 -3.81 8.09 10.42
N ALA A 59 -4.61 9.15 10.44
CA ALA A 59 -4.88 9.89 11.65
C ALA A 59 -5.50 8.91 12.67
N VAL A 60 -4.91 8.84 13.85
CA VAL A 60 -5.51 8.08 14.95
C VAL A 60 -6.87 8.72 15.24
N SER A 61 -7.93 7.99 14.95
CA SER A 61 -9.30 8.45 15.17
C SER A 61 -9.50 8.91 16.60
N LYS A 62 -10.11 10.08 16.77
CA LYS A 62 -10.48 10.63 18.09
C LYS A 62 -11.53 9.79 18.84
N LYS A 63 -12.09 8.76 18.23
CA LYS A 63 -13.06 7.85 18.83
C LYS A 63 -12.40 6.53 19.19
N GLY A 64 -11.81 6.50 20.38
CA GLY A 64 -12.05 5.45 21.35
C GLY A 64 -11.24 4.18 21.31
N GLU A 65 -10.44 3.87 20.32
CA GLU A 65 -9.49 2.76 20.42
C GLU A 65 -8.07 3.26 20.15
N ALA A 66 -7.53 3.89 21.16
CA ALA A 66 -6.13 4.26 21.20
C ALA A 66 -5.30 3.00 21.48
N ILE A 67 -4.74 2.43 20.44
CA ILE A 67 -3.67 1.41 20.54
C ILE A 67 -2.44 2.00 21.26
N VAL A 68 -2.36 3.32 21.36
CA VAL A 68 -1.34 4.05 22.13
C VAL A 68 -2.06 5.01 23.06
N PRO A 69 -1.69 5.09 24.35
CA PRO A 69 -2.24 6.08 25.28
C PRO A 69 -2.17 7.46 24.63
N SER A 70 -3.31 8.13 24.54
CA SER A 70 -3.47 9.34 23.73
C SER A 70 -2.50 10.47 24.11
N VAL A 71 -2.11 10.53 25.37
CA VAL A 71 -1.17 11.52 25.90
C VAL A 71 0.26 11.19 25.45
N THR A 72 0.70 9.96 25.60
CA THR A 72 2.06 9.54 25.20
C THR A 72 2.25 9.63 23.69
N GLY A 73 1.25 9.25 22.91
CA GLY A 73 1.30 9.30 21.45
C GLY A 73 1.27 10.72 20.89
N LYS A 74 0.48 11.62 21.49
CA LYS A 74 0.27 12.99 20.96
C LYS A 74 1.30 13.99 21.46
N VAL A 75 1.70 13.91 22.73
CA VAL A 75 2.49 14.93 23.40
C VAL A 75 3.97 14.56 23.45
N TYR A 76 4.30 13.29 23.70
CA TYR A 76 5.66 12.87 24.00
C TYR A 76 6.34 12.08 22.87
N ASN A 77 5.61 11.47 21.95
CA ASN A 77 6.18 10.67 20.89
C ASN A 77 6.06 11.34 19.52
N HIS A 78 7.04 12.16 19.18
CA HIS A 78 7.19 12.79 17.86
C HIS A 78 7.97 11.93 16.86
N SER A 79 8.33 10.71 17.22
CA SER A 79 9.08 9.83 16.33
C SER A 79 8.28 9.51 15.08
N LYS A 80 8.91 9.67 13.93
CA LYS A 80 8.34 9.27 12.62
C LYS A 80 8.37 7.77 12.41
N ARG A 81 8.96 7.00 13.33
CA ARG A 81 9.09 5.54 13.27
C ARG A 81 9.58 5.03 11.91
N MET A 82 10.61 5.67 11.38
CA MET A 82 11.11 5.38 10.03
C MET A 82 11.65 3.96 9.87
N LYS A 83 12.26 3.40 10.92
CA LYS A 83 12.75 2.00 10.91
C LYS A 83 11.58 1.02 10.79
N GLU A 84 10.52 1.22 11.55
CA GLU A 84 9.31 0.38 11.54
C GLU A 84 8.57 0.50 10.22
N LYS A 85 8.40 1.72 9.71
CA LYS A 85 7.81 1.94 8.38
C LYS A 85 8.60 1.21 7.29
N ARG A 86 9.93 1.28 7.35
CA ARG A 86 10.78 0.60 6.39
C ARG A 86 10.63 -0.92 6.48
N ALA A 87 10.60 -1.48 7.68
CA ALA A 87 10.40 -2.90 7.88
C ALA A 87 9.09 -3.41 7.28
N VAL A 88 7.99 -2.67 7.48
CA VAL A 88 6.69 -2.99 6.87
C VAL A 88 6.75 -2.95 5.34
N LEU A 89 7.31 -1.87 4.78
CA LEU A 89 7.38 -1.70 3.32
C LEU A 89 8.30 -2.73 2.67
N ASP A 90 9.44 -3.04 3.28
CA ASP A 90 10.36 -4.06 2.79
C ASP A 90 9.74 -5.46 2.85
N GLY A 91 9.01 -5.77 3.93
CA GLY A 91 8.28 -7.03 4.09
C GLY A 91 7.20 -7.21 3.04
N VAL A 92 6.36 -6.19 2.83
CA VAL A 92 5.31 -6.20 1.78
C VAL A 92 5.94 -6.32 0.39
N ALA A 93 7.01 -5.60 0.12
CA ALA A 93 7.70 -5.65 -1.17
C ALA A 93 8.31 -7.05 -1.42
N ALA A 94 8.89 -7.68 -0.42
CA ALA A 94 9.44 -9.03 -0.53
C ALA A 94 8.33 -10.05 -0.83
N GLU A 95 7.19 -9.96 -0.14
CA GLU A 95 6.05 -10.85 -0.37
C GLU A 95 5.44 -10.65 -1.75
N LEU A 96 5.26 -9.42 -2.19
CA LEU A 96 4.82 -9.15 -3.55
C LEU A 96 5.76 -9.75 -4.60
N ARG A 97 7.08 -9.62 -4.43
CA ARG A 97 8.06 -10.25 -5.31
C ARG A 97 7.92 -11.77 -5.32
N ARG A 98 7.68 -12.38 -4.17
CA ARG A 98 7.44 -13.82 -4.05
C ARG A 98 6.19 -14.24 -4.81
N ILE A 99 5.08 -13.55 -4.62
CA ILE A 99 3.78 -13.83 -5.28
C ILE A 99 3.92 -13.72 -6.79
N ILE A 100 4.62 -12.72 -7.26
CA ILE A 100 4.76 -12.44 -8.67
C ILE A 100 5.86 -13.31 -9.30
N GLY A 101 6.60 -14.15 -8.58
CA GLY A 101 7.63 -15.07 -9.10
C GLY A 101 8.99 -14.45 -9.37
N GLY A 102 9.24 -13.24 -8.93
CA GLY A 102 10.58 -12.63 -8.89
C GLY A 102 11.22 -12.21 -10.23
N THR A 103 10.54 -12.39 -11.35
CA THR A 103 11.16 -12.24 -12.66
C THR A 103 11.14 -10.82 -13.25
N TYR A 104 10.33 -9.92 -12.74
CA TYR A 104 10.07 -8.67 -13.44
C TYR A 104 10.45 -7.40 -12.70
N LEU A 105 11.01 -7.48 -11.52
CA LEU A 105 11.50 -6.30 -10.81
C LEU A 105 13.00 -6.38 -10.55
N LYS A 106 13.79 -6.61 -11.60
CA LYS A 106 15.20 -6.20 -11.56
C LYS A 106 15.24 -4.70 -11.76
N ALA A 107 15.26 -3.95 -10.67
CA ALA A 107 15.64 -2.55 -10.74
C ALA A 107 17.06 -2.47 -11.34
N PRO A 108 17.35 -1.47 -12.19
CA PRO A 108 18.70 -1.22 -12.66
C PRO A 108 19.60 -1.02 -11.42
N GLY A 109 20.46 -1.95 -11.11
CA GLY A 109 21.33 -1.94 -9.93
C GLY A 109 21.26 -3.16 -9.02
N ASP A 110 20.24 -4.01 -9.15
CA ASP A 110 20.07 -5.21 -8.31
C ASP A 110 21.06 -6.36 -8.61
N LYS A 111 21.94 -6.20 -9.61
CA LYS A 111 22.97 -7.18 -9.92
C LYS A 111 23.95 -7.47 -8.77
N GLN A 112 24.05 -6.55 -7.81
CA GLN A 112 24.98 -6.68 -6.67
C GLN A 112 24.35 -7.26 -5.40
N ARG A 113 23.01 -7.29 -5.27
CA ARG A 113 22.35 -7.82 -4.08
C ARG A 113 22.05 -9.32 -4.13
N LEU A 114 22.09 -9.94 -5.28
CA LEU A 114 21.84 -11.38 -5.46
C LEU A 114 23.11 -12.23 -5.48
N ALA A 115 24.28 -11.62 -5.40
CA ALA A 115 25.57 -12.30 -5.36
C ALA A 115 26.16 -12.44 -3.94
N ALA A 116 25.37 -12.15 -2.92
CA ALA A 116 25.76 -12.37 -1.52
C ALA A 116 24.90 -13.44 -0.87
#